data_22548924baf69695591db591ca722637
#
_entry.id   22548924baf69695591db591ca722637
#
_cell.length_a   1.000
_cell.length_b   1.000
_cell.length_c   1.000
_cell.angle_alpha   90.00
_cell.angle_beta   90.00
_cell.angle_gamma   90.00
#
_symmetry.space_group_name_H-M   'P 1'
#
loop_
_entity.id
_entity.type
_entity.pdbx_description
1 polymer ?
#
loop_
_entity_poly.entity_id
_entity_poly.type
_entity_poly.pdbx_seq_one_letter_code
_entity_poly.pdbx_strand_id
1 'polypeptide(L)'
;YKLIDCFAGEEANRVFDEIDKKDAYEIQYDSGLLADFEAQPLSVNFQKSIDIVDSGLVEFYVFSKDFSWVYIVTHEEECGPYFCRFKKT
;
A
#
# COMPACT_ATOMS: atom_id res chain seq x y z
N TYR A 1 2.22 2.31 -18.30
CA TYR A 1 3.17 2.00 -17.23
C TYR A 1 3.78 0.63 -17.43
N LYS A 2 5.04 0.51 -17.14
CA LYS A 2 5.78 -0.74 -17.24
C LYS A 2 6.25 -1.15 -15.85
N LEU A 3 5.99 -2.40 -15.46
CA LEU A 3 6.44 -2.92 -14.19
C LEU A 3 7.96 -2.99 -14.16
N ILE A 4 8.57 -2.42 -13.12
CA ILE A 4 10.00 -2.49 -12.88
C ILE A 4 10.31 -3.72 -12.01
N ASP A 5 9.70 -3.81 -10.84
CA ASP A 5 9.89 -4.92 -9.91
C ASP A 5 8.73 -5.00 -8.92
N CYS A 6 8.65 -6.15 -8.24
CA CYS A 6 7.73 -6.37 -7.13
C CYS A 6 8.45 -7.10 -6.02
N PHE A 7 8.08 -6.75 -4.80
CA PHE A 7 8.57 -7.39 -3.57
C PHE A 7 7.38 -7.95 -2.81
N ALA A 8 7.60 -8.99 -2.05
CA ALA A 8 6.56 -9.65 -1.27
C ALA A 8 7.02 -9.84 0.18
N GLY A 9 6.06 -9.92 1.10
CA GLY A 9 6.33 -10.22 2.50
C GLY A 9 7.13 -9.13 3.20
N GLU A 10 8.07 -9.56 4.04
CA GLU A 10 8.89 -8.63 4.82
C GLU A 10 9.71 -7.69 3.96
N GLU A 11 10.12 -8.14 2.79
CA GLU A 11 10.87 -7.31 1.86
C GLU A 11 10.01 -6.17 1.34
N ALA A 12 8.73 -6.43 1.05
CA ALA A 12 7.78 -5.40 0.66
C ALA A 12 7.62 -4.37 1.77
N ASN A 13 7.51 -4.82 3.02
CA ASN A 13 7.41 -3.94 4.18
C ASN A 13 8.64 -3.05 4.33
N ARG A 14 9.81 -3.64 4.14
CA ARG A 14 11.08 -2.90 4.25
C ARG A 14 11.17 -1.82 3.18
N VAL A 15 10.85 -2.14 1.95
CA VAL A 15 10.88 -1.16 0.86
C VAL A 15 9.89 -0.03 1.12
N PHE A 16 8.67 -0.38 1.55
CA PHE A 16 7.65 0.62 1.89
C PHE A 16 8.14 1.56 3.00
N ASP A 17 8.79 1.01 4.03
CA ASP A 17 9.27 1.81 5.15
C ASP A 17 10.37 2.79 4.75
N GLU A 18 11.14 2.47 3.72
CA GLU A 18 12.28 3.25 3.29
C GLU A 18 11.95 4.32 2.24
N ILE A 19 10.84 4.17 1.50
CA ILE A 19 10.53 5.11 0.42
C ILE A 19 9.99 6.44 0.94
N ASP A 20 10.12 7.48 0.11
CA ASP A 20 9.51 8.77 0.36
C ASP A 20 8.01 8.67 0.10
N LYS A 21 7.21 9.10 1.09
CA LYS A 21 5.75 9.03 1.04
C LYS A 21 5.10 10.41 0.94
N LYS A 22 5.84 11.40 0.53
CA LYS A 22 5.37 12.78 0.47
C LYS A 22 4.07 12.94 -0.31
N ASP A 23 3.96 12.27 -1.45
CA ASP A 23 2.78 12.34 -2.30
C ASP A 23 2.01 11.02 -2.33
N ALA A 24 1.98 10.31 -1.20
CA ALA A 24 1.29 9.04 -1.10
C ALA A 24 -0.19 9.23 -0.79
N TYR A 25 -1.01 8.35 -1.33
CA TYR A 25 -2.45 8.26 -1.11
C TYR A 25 -2.81 6.87 -0.61
N GLU A 26 -3.96 6.76 0.04
CA GLU A 26 -4.44 5.48 0.56
C GLU A 26 -5.87 5.21 0.14
N ILE A 27 -6.19 3.92 0.01
CA ILE A 27 -7.54 3.41 -0.08
C ILE A 27 -7.65 2.29 0.94
N GLN A 28 -8.64 2.37 1.83
CA GLN A 28 -8.90 1.38 2.84
C GLN A 28 -10.18 0.62 2.52
N TYR A 29 -10.14 -0.70 2.70
CA TYR A 29 -11.32 -1.53 2.59
C TYR A 29 -11.57 -2.24 3.91
N ASP A 30 -12.78 -2.07 4.44
CA ASP A 30 -13.22 -2.76 5.64
C ASP A 30 -14.41 -3.64 5.25
N SER A 31 -14.33 -4.93 5.57
CA SER A 31 -15.38 -5.88 5.21
C SER A 31 -16.71 -5.49 5.86
N GLY A 32 -17.77 -5.42 5.06
CA GLY A 32 -19.09 -5.06 5.54
C GLY A 32 -19.51 -3.64 5.21
N LEU A 33 -18.60 -2.82 4.74
CA LEU A 33 -18.95 -1.51 4.23
C LEU A 33 -18.85 -1.56 2.71
N LEU A 34 -19.97 -1.40 2.04
CA LEU A 34 -19.99 -1.04 0.63
C LEU A 34 -19.56 0.42 0.56
N ALA A 35 -18.40 0.69 1.12
CA ALA A 35 -17.93 2.04 1.24
C ALA A 35 -17.44 2.57 -0.10
N ASP A 36 -17.65 3.83 -0.30
CA ASP A 36 -17.03 4.55 -1.38
C ASP A 36 -15.52 4.42 -1.25
N PHE A 37 -14.90 3.77 -2.23
CA PHE A 37 -13.45 3.64 -2.30
C PHE A 37 -12.87 4.96 -2.76
N GLU A 38 -12.76 5.91 -1.85
CA GLU A 38 -12.13 7.16 -2.17
C GLU A 38 -10.68 7.14 -1.74
N ALA A 39 -9.81 7.49 -2.69
CA ALA A 39 -8.40 7.70 -2.38
C ALA A 39 -8.28 9.01 -1.58
N GLN A 40 -7.50 8.96 -0.53
CA GLN A 40 -7.23 10.13 0.31
C GLN A 40 -5.72 10.19 0.61
N PRO A 41 -5.19 11.37 0.95
CA PRO A 41 -3.79 11.46 1.33
C PRO A 41 -3.46 10.49 2.46
N LEU A 42 -2.28 9.87 2.39
CA LEU A 42 -1.87 8.89 3.39
C LEU A 42 -1.83 9.53 4.77
N SER A 43 -2.54 8.91 5.72
CA SER A 43 -2.57 9.38 7.09
C SER A 43 -1.18 9.36 7.73
N VAL A 44 -0.93 10.33 8.61
CA VAL A 44 0.31 10.34 9.41
C VAL A 44 0.44 9.13 10.31
N ASN A 45 -0.67 8.44 10.58
CA ASN A 45 -0.70 7.23 11.39
C ASN A 45 -0.24 5.98 10.63
N PHE A 46 -0.12 6.05 9.31
CA PHE A 46 0.17 4.89 8.45
C PHE A 46 1.43 5.08 7.62
N GLN A 47 2.44 5.72 8.18
CA GLN A 47 3.71 5.96 7.49
C GLN A 47 4.64 4.75 7.53
N LYS A 48 4.38 3.78 8.40
CA LYS A 48 5.17 2.56 8.54
C LYS A 48 4.32 1.33 8.29
N SER A 49 4.93 0.31 7.70
CA SER A 49 4.23 -0.94 7.39
C SER A 49 3.59 -1.59 8.62
N ILE A 50 4.27 -1.55 9.76
CA ILE A 50 3.74 -2.15 10.98
C ILE A 50 2.42 -1.50 11.42
N ASP A 51 2.28 -0.20 11.24
CA ASP A 51 1.05 0.50 11.61
C ASP A 51 -0.12 0.06 10.72
N ILE A 52 0.16 -0.21 9.46
CA ILE A 52 -0.85 -0.68 8.51
C ILE A 52 -1.22 -2.13 8.80
N VAL A 53 -0.23 -2.99 8.97
CA VAL A 53 -0.44 -4.42 9.25
C VAL A 53 -1.22 -4.60 10.56
N ASP A 54 -0.91 -3.83 11.59
CA ASP A 54 -1.55 -3.93 12.89
C ASP A 54 -2.91 -3.22 12.97
N SER A 55 -3.32 -2.53 11.91
CA SER A 55 -4.58 -1.76 11.91
C SER A 55 -5.83 -2.63 11.98
N GLY A 56 -5.72 -3.91 11.59
CA GLY A 56 -6.86 -4.81 11.54
C GLY A 56 -7.79 -4.60 10.34
N LEU A 57 -7.40 -3.71 9.42
CA LEU A 57 -8.16 -3.50 8.19
C LEU A 57 -8.02 -4.71 7.26
N VAL A 58 -9.10 -5.02 6.54
CA VAL A 58 -9.13 -6.18 5.65
C VAL A 58 -8.16 -5.99 4.49
N GLU A 59 -8.21 -4.83 3.86
CA GLU A 59 -7.32 -4.50 2.76
C GLU A 59 -6.90 -3.03 2.84
N PHE A 60 -5.66 -2.77 2.46
CA PHE A 60 -5.10 -1.44 2.52
C PHE A 60 -4.21 -1.25 1.31
N TYR A 61 -4.49 -0.22 0.53
CA TYR A 61 -3.72 0.12 -0.67
C TYR A 61 -3.08 1.48 -0.47
N VAL A 62 -1.78 1.57 -0.67
CA VAL A 62 -1.04 2.83 -0.65
C VAL A 62 -0.35 2.98 -2.01
N PHE A 63 -0.40 4.16 -2.57
CA PHE A 63 0.20 4.41 -3.88
C PHE A 63 0.68 5.85 -3.98
N SER A 64 1.68 6.06 -4.83
CA SER A 64 2.15 7.41 -5.12
C SER A 64 1.16 8.12 -6.05
N LYS A 65 1.12 9.44 -5.96
CA LYS A 65 0.24 10.26 -6.80
C LYS A 65 0.43 9.98 -8.30
N ASP A 66 1.66 9.73 -8.71
CA ASP A 66 2.00 9.45 -10.11
C ASP A 66 1.97 7.95 -10.46
N PHE A 67 1.54 7.10 -9.52
CA PHE A 67 1.49 5.66 -9.67
C PHE A 67 2.84 4.99 -9.97
N SER A 68 3.93 5.61 -9.52
CA SER A 68 5.26 5.01 -9.69
C SER A 68 5.49 3.81 -8.76
N TRP A 69 4.70 3.70 -7.71
CA TRP A 69 4.73 2.54 -6.82
C TRP A 69 3.36 2.30 -6.16
N VAL A 70 3.15 1.07 -5.75
CA VAL A 70 1.98 0.67 -4.98
C VAL A 70 2.39 -0.31 -3.88
N TYR A 71 1.81 -0.18 -2.71
CA TYR A 71 1.97 -1.08 -1.58
C TYR A 71 0.60 -1.62 -1.21
N ILE A 72 0.47 -2.95 -1.14
CA ILE A 72 -0.80 -3.62 -0.93
C ILE A 72 -0.69 -4.54 0.27
N VAL A 73 -1.57 -4.36 1.25
CA VAL A 73 -1.73 -5.28 2.38
C VAL A 73 -3.11 -5.91 2.25
N THR A 74 -3.15 -7.25 2.16
CA THR A 74 -4.39 -8.01 2.05
C THR A 74 -4.64 -8.78 3.33
N HIS A 75 -5.88 -9.24 3.51
CA HIS A 75 -6.25 -10.07 4.66
C HIS A 75 -5.73 -11.51 4.54
N GLU A 76 -5.23 -11.89 3.38
CA GLU A 76 -4.69 -13.24 3.15
C GLU A 76 -3.20 -13.25 3.47
N GLU A 77 -2.85 -13.82 4.61
CA GLU A 77 -1.45 -13.85 5.08
C GLU A 77 -0.50 -14.50 4.08
N GLU A 78 -0.99 -15.46 3.31
CA GLU A 78 -0.17 -16.17 2.33
C GLU A 78 0.10 -15.36 1.06
N CYS A 79 -0.66 -14.29 0.84
CA CYS A 79 -0.64 -13.56 -0.41
C CYS A 79 -0.13 -12.13 -0.31
N GLY A 80 0.55 -11.79 0.74
CA GLY A 80 1.03 -10.43 0.84
C GLY A 80 1.80 -10.18 2.11
N PRO A 81 2.22 -8.94 2.37
CA PRO A 81 2.01 -7.74 1.55
C PRO A 81 2.85 -7.72 0.28
N TYR A 82 2.51 -6.81 -0.63
CA TYR A 82 3.24 -6.62 -1.88
C TYR A 82 3.63 -5.15 -2.05
N PHE A 83 4.80 -4.93 -2.64
CA PHE A 83 5.24 -3.61 -3.06
C PHE A 83 5.76 -3.69 -4.49
N CYS A 84 5.17 -2.93 -5.40
CA CYS A 84 5.54 -2.96 -6.81
C CYS A 84 5.86 -1.55 -7.30
N ARG A 85 6.86 -1.45 -8.18
CA ARG A 85 7.27 -0.20 -8.79
C ARG A 85 7.03 -0.23 -10.28
N PHE A 86 6.63 0.91 -10.81
CA PHE A 86 6.30 1.06 -12.23
C PHE A 86 7.04 2.24 -12.81
N LYS A 87 7.37 2.09 -14.10
CA LYS A 87 7.97 3.15 -14.89
C LYS A 87 6.96 3.65 -15.91
N LYS A 88 6.83 4.96 -15.99
CA LYS A 88 5.99 5.57 -17.02
C LYS A 88 6.67 5.43 -18.37
N THR A 89 5.95 4.85 -19.32
CA THR A 89 6.46 4.67 -20.68
C THR A 89 6.04 5.80 -21.60
#